data_90e1ee238ffa75eb2952994f353424f0
#
_entry.id   90e1ee238ffa75eb2952994f353424f0
#
_cell.length_a   1.000
_cell.length_b   1.000
_cell.length_c   1.000
_cell.angle_alpha   90.00
_cell.angle_beta   90.00
_cell.angle_gamma   90.00
#
_symmetry.space_group_name_H-M   'P 1'
#
loop_
_entity.id
_entity.type
_entity.pdbx_description
1 polymer ?
#
loop_
_entity_poly.entity_id
_entity_poly.type
_entity_poly.pdbx_seq_one_letter_code
_entity_poly.pdbx_strand_id
1 'polypeptide(L)'
;MERIIPTKHLTEDRMDRVVFIATTIGFGEAVAEFYVEDNHGKHYECITSTGVIIVKGLDKKTVITMYIAHHNQVKRLYKEREIPKSLKVVIKRNEKKGWAGFSG
;
A
#
# COMPACT_ATOMS: atom_id res chain seq x y z
N MET A 1 -1.89 -7.68 14.15
CA MET A 1 -1.62 -6.51 13.29
C MET A 1 -0.29 -5.90 13.67
N GLU A 2 0.55 -5.65 12.69
CA GLU A 2 1.81 -4.99 12.95
C GLU A 2 1.60 -3.58 13.45
N ARG A 3 2.43 -3.17 14.38
CA ARG A 3 2.39 -1.82 14.91
C ARG A 3 2.96 -0.85 13.88
N ILE A 4 2.23 0.21 13.57
CA ILE A 4 2.72 1.27 12.70
C ILE A 4 3.60 2.19 13.52
N ILE A 5 4.85 2.33 13.09
CA ILE A 5 5.82 3.19 13.77
C ILE A 5 6.04 4.42 12.90
N PRO A 6 5.60 5.61 13.35
CA PRO A 6 5.84 6.82 12.57
C PRO A 6 7.34 7.09 12.41
N THR A 7 7.72 7.54 11.22
CA THR A 7 9.09 7.92 10.89
C THR A 7 9.09 9.34 10.34
N LYS A 8 10.29 9.86 10.06
CA LYS A 8 10.42 11.17 9.42
C LYS A 8 9.76 11.25 8.04
N HIS A 9 9.49 10.10 7.42
CA HIS A 9 8.81 10.03 6.12
C HIS A 9 7.28 10.06 6.28
N LEU A 10 6.78 9.81 7.47
CA LEU A 10 5.35 9.78 7.74
C LEU A 10 4.92 11.12 8.31
N THR A 11 4.80 12.11 7.44
CA THR A 11 4.40 13.47 7.78
C THR A 11 2.93 13.51 8.23
N GLU A 12 2.51 14.68 8.74
CA GLU A 12 1.13 14.89 9.18
C GLU A 12 0.12 14.51 8.10
N ASP A 13 0.35 14.94 6.84
CA ASP A 13 -0.53 14.60 5.73
C ASP A 13 -0.59 13.10 5.49
N ARG A 14 0.53 12.42 5.64
CA ARG A 14 0.59 10.96 5.51
C ARG A 14 -0.10 10.26 6.66
N MET A 15 -0.07 10.83 7.85
CA MET A 15 -0.82 10.30 9.00
C MET A 15 -2.31 10.39 8.77
N ASP A 16 -2.80 11.48 8.15
CA ASP A 16 -4.21 11.60 7.77
C ASP A 16 -4.60 10.50 6.79
N ARG A 17 -3.73 10.16 5.87
CA ARG A 17 -3.94 9.06 4.93
C ARG A 17 -4.04 7.72 5.68
N VAL A 18 -3.16 7.50 6.65
CA VAL A 18 -3.19 6.29 7.47
C VAL A 18 -4.51 6.20 8.23
N VAL A 19 -4.96 7.28 8.81
CA VAL A 19 -6.23 7.33 9.54
C VAL A 19 -7.41 7.03 8.60
N PHE A 20 -7.41 7.63 7.42
CA PHE A 20 -8.45 7.37 6.41
C PHE A 20 -8.50 5.89 6.04
N ILE A 21 -7.34 5.28 5.77
CA ILE A 21 -7.26 3.87 5.43
C ILE A 21 -7.78 3.02 6.59
N ALA A 22 -7.32 3.30 7.81
CA ALA A 22 -7.69 2.51 8.97
C ALA A 22 -9.20 2.57 9.26
N THR A 23 -9.80 3.74 9.10
CA THR A 23 -11.20 3.96 9.49
C THR A 23 -12.20 3.65 8.39
N THR A 24 -11.82 3.81 7.12
CA THR A 24 -12.75 3.70 5.99
C THR A 24 -12.61 2.37 5.25
N ILE A 25 -11.37 1.96 4.98
CA ILE A 25 -11.09 0.80 4.12
C ILE A 25 -10.64 -0.40 4.93
N GLY A 26 -9.85 -0.17 5.97
CA GLY A 26 -9.15 -1.19 6.71
C GLY A 26 -7.82 -1.55 6.03
N PHE A 27 -6.84 -1.95 6.82
CA PHE A 27 -5.54 -2.34 6.27
C PHE A 27 -5.60 -3.66 5.52
N GLY A 28 -6.49 -4.56 5.93
CA GLY A 28 -6.60 -5.87 5.34
C GLY A 28 -5.46 -6.80 5.73
N GLU A 29 -5.38 -7.94 5.05
CA GLU A 29 -4.35 -8.92 5.25
C GLU A 29 -3.33 -8.87 4.12
N ALA A 30 -2.06 -9.13 4.42
CA ALA A 30 -1.02 -9.17 3.41
C ALA A 30 -1.31 -10.28 2.40
N VAL A 31 -1.36 -9.92 1.12
CA VAL A 31 -1.53 -10.86 0.02
C VAL A 31 -0.16 -11.24 -0.55
N ALA A 32 0.71 -10.24 -0.73
CA ALA A 32 2.04 -10.46 -1.25
C ALA A 32 2.98 -9.36 -0.75
N GLU A 33 4.26 -9.70 -0.62
CA GLU A 33 5.30 -8.76 -0.21
C GLU A 33 6.50 -8.95 -1.13
N PHE A 34 7.05 -7.82 -1.60
CA PHE A 34 8.12 -7.82 -2.59
C PHE A 34 9.26 -6.91 -2.16
N TYR A 35 10.48 -7.36 -2.42
CA TYR A 35 11.64 -6.50 -2.35
C TYR A 35 11.66 -5.59 -3.58
N VAL A 36 11.83 -4.30 -3.35
CA VAL A 36 11.88 -3.30 -4.42
C VAL A 36 13.18 -2.51 -4.29
N GLU A 37 13.84 -2.31 -5.40
CA GLU A 37 15.03 -1.48 -5.48
C GLU A 37 14.82 -0.47 -6.61
N ASP A 38 14.74 0.80 -6.27
CA ASP A 38 14.45 1.87 -7.22
C ASP A 38 15.23 3.13 -6.87
N ASN A 39 14.88 4.25 -7.50
CA ASN A 39 15.55 5.54 -7.29
C ASN A 39 15.43 6.06 -5.85
N HIS A 40 14.45 5.56 -5.10
CA HIS A 40 14.24 5.93 -3.70
C HIS A 40 14.98 5.02 -2.73
N GLY A 41 15.70 4.01 -3.25
CA GLY A 41 16.47 3.09 -2.46
C GLY A 41 15.86 1.70 -2.40
N LYS A 42 16.20 0.97 -1.35
CA LYS A 42 15.78 -0.41 -1.15
C LYS A 42 14.69 -0.47 -0.09
N HIS A 43 13.60 -1.16 -0.38
CA HIS A 43 12.48 -1.29 0.54
C HIS A 43 11.64 -2.51 0.20
N TYR A 44 10.65 -2.79 1.05
CA TYR A 44 9.63 -3.80 0.76
C TYR A 44 8.30 -3.13 0.49
N GLU A 45 7.52 -3.69 -0.42
CA GLU A 45 6.14 -3.26 -0.67
C GLU A 45 5.23 -4.45 -0.44
N CYS A 46 4.24 -4.23 0.41
CA CYS A 46 3.24 -5.25 0.74
C CYS A 46 1.89 -4.80 0.22
N ILE A 47 1.26 -5.62 -0.62
CA ILE A 47 -0.10 -5.36 -1.06
C ILE A 47 -1.07 -6.18 -0.21
N THR A 48 -2.15 -5.54 0.23
CA THR A 48 -3.13 -6.16 1.12
C THR A 48 -4.43 -6.51 0.41
N SER A 49 -5.25 -7.29 1.08
CA SER A 49 -6.56 -7.73 0.58
C SER A 49 -7.55 -6.59 0.34
N THR A 50 -7.30 -5.42 0.88
CA THR A 50 -8.14 -4.23 0.67
C THR A 50 -7.59 -3.29 -0.40
N GLY A 51 -6.51 -3.67 -1.08
CA GLY A 51 -5.90 -2.87 -2.14
C GLY A 51 -4.99 -1.78 -1.64
N VAL A 52 -4.47 -1.91 -0.42
CA VAL A 52 -3.53 -0.96 0.16
C VAL A 52 -2.11 -1.46 -0.06
N ILE A 53 -1.21 -0.58 -0.49
CA ILE A 53 0.22 -0.88 -0.56
C ILE A 53 0.89 -0.23 0.65
N ILE A 54 1.57 -1.06 1.43
CA ILE A 54 2.33 -0.62 2.59
C ILE A 54 3.81 -0.71 2.25
N VAL A 55 4.49 0.41 2.23
CA VAL A 55 5.93 0.49 1.96
C VAL A 55 6.66 0.39 3.29
N LYS A 56 7.53 -0.61 3.39
CA LYS A 56 8.26 -0.91 4.63
C LYS A 56 9.76 -0.81 4.40
N GLY A 57 10.49 -0.48 5.47
CA GLY A 57 11.94 -0.54 5.47
C GLY A 57 12.46 -1.97 5.35
N LEU A 58 13.78 -2.12 5.26
CA LEU A 58 14.42 -3.44 5.13
C LEU A 58 14.20 -4.34 6.34
N ASP A 59 13.85 -3.78 7.49
CA ASP A 59 13.49 -4.54 8.69
C ASP A 59 12.11 -5.20 8.59
N LYS A 60 11.34 -4.88 7.55
CA LYS A 60 9.96 -5.34 7.33
C LYS A 60 8.98 -4.94 8.44
N LYS A 61 9.36 -4.01 9.29
CA LYS A 61 8.55 -3.56 10.43
C LYS A 61 8.24 -2.08 10.38
N THR A 62 9.22 -1.26 10.01
CA THR A 62 9.05 0.19 9.95
C THR A 62 8.23 0.55 8.71
N VAL A 63 7.07 1.16 8.91
CA VAL A 63 6.25 1.64 7.81
C VAL A 63 6.76 3.01 7.37
N ILE A 64 7.20 3.09 6.12
CA ILE A 64 7.68 4.33 5.53
C ILE A 64 6.49 5.15 5.03
N THR A 65 5.58 4.50 4.30
CA THR A 65 4.36 5.14 3.82
C THR A 65 3.35 4.06 3.43
N MET A 66 2.13 4.46 3.13
CA MET A 66 1.14 3.57 2.56
C MET A 66 0.22 4.37 1.64
N TYR A 67 -0.38 3.69 0.68
CA TYR A 67 -1.31 4.33 -0.24
C TYR A 67 -2.30 3.30 -0.78
N ILE A 68 -3.41 3.81 -1.31
CA ILE A 68 -4.42 2.96 -1.92
C ILE A 68 -4.02 2.76 -3.38
N ALA A 69 -3.83 1.50 -3.77
CA ALA A 69 -3.27 1.16 -5.06
C ALA A 69 -4.19 1.53 -6.22
N HIS A 70 -3.61 2.11 -7.26
CA HIS A 70 -4.24 2.26 -8.57
C HIS A 70 -3.82 1.05 -9.43
N HIS A 71 -4.71 0.56 -10.31
CA HIS A 71 -4.42 -0.63 -11.11
C HIS A 71 -3.13 -0.50 -11.95
N ASN A 72 -2.83 0.70 -12.44
CA ASN A 72 -1.60 0.94 -13.20
C ASN A 72 -0.35 0.75 -12.35
N GLN A 73 -0.39 1.13 -11.08
CA GLN A 73 0.73 0.95 -10.17
C GLN A 73 0.99 -0.53 -9.92
N VAL A 74 -0.09 -1.28 -9.67
CA VAL A 74 0.00 -2.72 -9.43
C VAL A 74 0.52 -3.44 -10.67
N LYS A 75 -0.01 -3.10 -11.84
CA LYS A 75 0.42 -3.69 -13.10
C LYS A 75 1.90 -3.46 -13.35
N ARG A 76 2.38 -2.24 -13.09
CA ARG A 76 3.78 -1.89 -13.31
C ARG A 76 4.72 -2.61 -12.35
N LEU A 77 4.32 -2.68 -11.07
CA LEU A 77 5.17 -3.26 -10.03
C LEU A 77 5.16 -4.79 -10.06
N TYR A 78 4.05 -5.39 -10.47
CA TYR A 78 3.85 -6.83 -10.33
C TYR A 78 3.45 -7.53 -11.64
N LYS A 79 3.83 -6.98 -12.80
CA LYS A 79 3.37 -7.49 -14.10
C LYS A 79 3.73 -8.94 -14.35
N GLU A 80 4.80 -9.44 -13.75
CA GLU A 80 5.26 -10.82 -13.90
C GLU A 80 4.73 -11.74 -12.80
N ARG A 81 3.84 -11.22 -11.96
CA ARG A 81 3.34 -11.97 -10.79
C ARG A 81 1.84 -12.06 -10.85
N GLU A 82 1.34 -13.23 -10.48
CA GLU A 82 -0.09 -13.42 -10.42
C GLU A 82 -0.68 -12.72 -9.21
N ILE A 83 -1.62 -11.83 -9.48
CA ILE A 83 -2.40 -11.16 -8.44
C ILE A 83 -3.79 -11.78 -8.49
N PRO A 84 -4.36 -12.22 -7.36
CA PRO A 84 -5.69 -12.81 -7.34
C PRO A 84 -6.72 -11.90 -8.00
N LYS A 85 -7.64 -12.49 -8.78
CA LYS A 85 -8.70 -11.72 -9.43
C LYS A 85 -9.55 -10.94 -8.44
N SER A 86 -9.79 -11.49 -7.26
CA SER A 86 -10.51 -10.83 -6.20
C SER A 86 -9.87 -9.51 -5.79
N LEU A 87 -8.53 -9.47 -5.76
CA LEU A 87 -7.81 -8.25 -5.45
C LEU A 87 -7.95 -7.20 -6.56
N LYS A 88 -7.92 -7.64 -7.82
CA LYS A 88 -8.13 -6.73 -8.97
C LYS A 88 -9.51 -6.07 -8.90
N VAL A 89 -10.52 -6.82 -8.50
CA VAL A 89 -11.88 -6.29 -8.32
C VAL A 89 -11.91 -5.24 -7.22
N VAL A 90 -11.22 -5.51 -6.10
CA VAL A 90 -11.15 -4.56 -4.98
C VAL A 90 -10.44 -3.27 -5.40
N ILE A 91 -9.35 -3.36 -6.14
CA ILE A 91 -8.62 -2.20 -6.63
C ILE A 91 -9.50 -1.34 -7.53
N LYS A 92 -10.22 -1.95 -8.46
CA LYS A 92 -11.14 -1.23 -9.34
C LYS A 92 -12.28 -0.56 -8.56
N ARG A 93 -12.79 -1.22 -7.53
CA ARG A 93 -13.80 -0.64 -6.65
C ARG A 93 -13.27 0.61 -5.95
N ASN A 94 -12.04 0.55 -5.45
CA ASN A 94 -11.41 1.69 -4.79
C ASN A 94 -11.24 2.86 -5.76
N GLU A 95 -10.89 2.57 -7.02
CA GLU A 95 -10.79 3.59 -8.06
C GLU A 95 -12.13 4.27 -8.33
N LYS A 96 -13.20 3.49 -8.44
CA LYS A 96 -14.54 4.05 -8.66
C LYS A 96 -14.98 4.95 -7.52
N LYS A 97 -14.58 4.64 -6.31
CA LYS A 97 -14.90 5.46 -5.13
C LYS A 97 -14.00 6.67 -4.97
N GLY A 98 -13.03 6.84 -5.86
CA GLY A 98 -12.08 7.95 -5.79
C GLY A 98 -11.02 7.79 -4.70
N TRP A 99 -10.86 6.58 -4.17
CA TRP A 99 -9.91 6.33 -3.10
C TRP A 99 -8.50 6.01 -3.63
N ALA A 100 -8.42 5.41 -4.84
CA ALA A 100 -7.14 5.04 -5.41
C ALA A 100 -6.28 6.26 -5.68
N GLY A 101 -4.99 6.15 -5.38
CA GLY A 101 -4.08 7.28 -5.53
C GLY A 101 -4.31 8.40 -4.52
N PHE A 102 -5.10 8.14 -3.48
CA PHE A 102 -5.32 9.12 -2.42
C PHE A 102 -3.97 9.52 -1.82
N SER A 103 -3.63 10.77 -1.97
CA SER A 103 -2.32 11.29 -1.57
C SER A 103 -2.39 12.31 -0.44
N GLY A 104 -3.47 12.32 0.25
CA GLY A 104 -3.66 13.27 1.34
C GLY A 104 -3.84 14.68 0.86
#